data_a019d5e2e0a5c0455a801878becfcfbc
#
_entry.id   a019d5e2e0a5c0455a801878becfcfbc
#
_cell.length_a   1.000
_cell.length_b   1.000
_cell.length_c   1.000
_cell.angle_alpha   90.00
_cell.angle_beta   90.00
_cell.angle_gamma   90.00
#
_symmetry.space_group_name_H-M   'P 1'
#
loop_
_entity.id
_entity.type
_entity.pdbx_description
1 polymer ?
#
loop_
_entity_poly.entity_id
_entity_poly.type
_entity_poly.pdbx_seq_one_letter_code
_entity_poly.pdbx_strand_id
1 'polypeptide(L)' 'DVILVIGGVKIVIQAKKYTGVVGNAAVQEVFAAMQFYDADYAMVITNSRYTTAAQTLASKIGVELATSGESSS' A
#
# COMPACT_ATOMS: atom_id res chain seq x y z
N ASP A 1 4.38 8.57 -4.83
CA ASP A 1 4.10 8.42 -3.41
C ASP A 1 3.39 9.64 -2.88
N VAL A 2 2.48 9.41 -1.97
CA VAL A 2 1.78 10.48 -1.28
C VAL A 2 2.07 10.34 0.21
N ILE A 3 2.40 11.45 0.84
CA ILE A 3 2.65 11.48 2.28
C ILE A 3 1.51 12.27 2.92
N LEU A 4 0.81 11.62 3.84
CA LEU A 4 -0.23 12.27 4.64
C LEU A 4 0.25 12.40 6.07
N VAL A 5 -0.02 13.56 6.67
CA VAL A 5 0.26 13.77 8.08
C VAL A 5 -1.05 14.18 8.74
N ILE A 6 -1.53 13.36 9.66
CA ILE A 6 -2.81 13.59 10.32
C ILE A 6 -2.59 13.43 11.82
N GLY A 7 -2.76 14.52 12.57
CA GLY A 7 -2.62 14.46 14.01
C GLY A 7 -1.27 13.95 14.48
N GLY A 8 -0.22 14.29 13.75
CA GLY A 8 1.13 13.84 14.09
C GLY A 8 1.47 12.45 13.58
N VAL A 9 0.54 11.77 12.93
CA VAL A 9 0.77 10.44 12.35
C VAL A 9 1.07 10.61 10.87
N LYS A 10 2.19 10.03 10.43
CA LYS A 10 2.62 10.13 9.04
C LYS A 10 2.36 8.81 8.32
N ILE A 11 1.68 8.88 7.20
CA ILE A 11 1.31 7.72 6.40
C ILE A 11 1.84 7.90 4.99
N VAL A 12 2.55 6.91 4.48
CA VAL A 12 2.97 6.92 3.08
C VAL A 12 2.04 6.03 2.28
N ILE A 13 1.56 6.52 1.16
CA ILE A 13 0.58 5.83 0.34
C ILE A 13 1.12 5.74 -1.08
N GLN A 14 1.09 4.54 -1.63
CA GLN A 14 1.41 4.30 -3.04
C GLN A 14 0.16 3.89 -3.78
N ALA A 15 -0.14 4.60 -4.86
CA ALA A 15 -1.26 4.25 -5.72
C ALA A 15 -0.73 3.48 -6.91
N LYS A 16 -1.31 2.34 -7.20
CA LYS A 16 -0.93 1.48 -8.32
C LYS A 16 -2.13 1.24 -9.21
N LYS A 17 -1.98 1.59 -10.48
CA LYS A 17 -3.02 1.35 -11.45
C LYS A 17 -2.57 0.21 -12.32
N TYR A 18 -3.17 -0.94 -12.18
CA TYR A 18 -2.75 -2.13 -12.88
C TYR A 18 -3.93 -2.77 -13.60
N THR A 19 -3.62 -3.44 -14.70
CA THR A 19 -4.60 -4.29 -15.36
C THR A 19 -4.52 -5.71 -14.86
N GLY A 20 -3.49 -6.04 -14.12
CA GLY A 20 -3.31 -7.36 -13.55
C GLY A 20 -3.35 -7.33 -12.03
N VAL A 21 -2.65 -8.23 -11.43
CA VAL A 21 -2.63 -8.42 -9.98
C VAL A 21 -1.41 -7.74 -9.39
N VAL A 22 -1.58 -7.11 -8.24
CA VAL A 22 -0.48 -6.44 -7.55
C VAL A 22 0.20 -7.45 -6.63
N GLY A 23 1.51 -7.60 -6.80
CA GLY A 23 2.28 -8.59 -6.06
C GLY A 23 3.20 -8.00 -5.01
N ASN A 24 4.12 -8.81 -4.55
CA ASN A 24 5.03 -8.47 -3.45
C ASN A 24 5.83 -7.20 -3.67
N ALA A 25 6.20 -6.91 -4.92
CA ALA A 25 7.04 -5.76 -5.19
C ALA A 25 6.41 -4.47 -4.70
N ALA A 26 5.10 -4.31 -4.87
CA ALA A 26 4.41 -3.10 -4.42
C ALA A 26 4.46 -2.98 -2.90
N VAL A 27 4.28 -4.10 -2.20
CA VAL A 27 4.32 -4.12 -0.74
C VAL A 27 5.72 -3.74 -0.25
N GLN A 28 6.74 -4.29 -0.89
CA GLN A 28 8.12 -4.00 -0.52
C GLN A 28 8.47 -2.55 -0.80
N GLU A 29 8.01 -2.01 -1.92
CA GLU A 29 8.27 -0.62 -2.29
C GLU A 29 7.70 0.35 -1.27
N VAL A 30 6.44 0.15 -0.87
CA VAL A 30 5.82 1.08 0.06
C VAL A 30 6.43 0.94 1.45
N PHE A 31 6.84 -0.27 1.81
CA PHE A 31 7.50 -0.48 3.09
C PHE A 31 8.85 0.25 3.13
N ALA A 32 9.61 0.16 2.04
CA ALA A 32 10.87 0.87 1.94
C ALA A 32 10.65 2.38 1.98
N ALA A 33 9.62 2.87 1.31
CA ALA A 33 9.29 4.29 1.35
C ALA A 33 8.91 4.73 2.75
N MET A 34 8.18 3.89 3.49
CA MET A 34 7.83 4.19 4.87
C MET A 34 9.08 4.42 5.71
N GLN A 35 10.08 3.57 5.53
CA GLN A 35 11.32 3.70 6.27
C GLN A 35 12.11 4.92 5.82
N PHE A 36 12.13 5.18 4.52
CA PHE A 36 12.87 6.32 3.98
C PHE A 36 12.30 7.64 4.49
N TYR A 37 10.98 7.75 4.56
CA TYR A 37 10.32 8.98 4.99
C TYR A 37 10.06 9.01 6.50
N ASP A 38 10.48 7.98 7.20
CA ASP A 38 10.26 7.87 8.64
C ASP A 38 8.76 7.97 8.96
N ALA A 39 7.96 7.29 8.17
CA ALA A 39 6.51 7.31 8.35
C ALA A 39 6.07 6.24 9.36
N ASP A 40 4.91 6.45 9.93
CA ASP A 40 4.37 5.53 10.94
C ASP A 40 3.63 4.37 10.29
N TYR A 41 3.04 4.60 9.12
CA TYR A 41 2.25 3.58 8.42
C TYR A 41 2.52 3.63 6.93
N ALA A 42 2.23 2.52 6.27
CA ALA A 42 2.37 2.40 4.81
C ALA A 42 1.12 1.74 4.25
N MET A 43 0.69 2.21 3.10
CA MET A 43 -0.51 1.71 2.45
C MET A 43 -0.30 1.64 0.95
N VAL A 44 -0.82 0.58 0.32
CA VAL A 44 -0.92 0.48 -1.14
C VAL A 44 -2.38 0.55 -1.52
N ILE A 45 -2.71 1.35 -2.53
CA ILE A 45 -4.06 1.43 -3.07
C ILE A 45 -3.99 1.05 -4.54
N THR A 46 -4.86 0.16 -4.98
CA THR A 46 -4.92 -0.23 -6.38
C THR A 46 -6.37 -0.32 -6.83
N ASN A 47 -6.56 -0.22 -8.14
CA ASN A 47 -7.86 -0.48 -8.74
C ASN A 47 -8.03 -1.95 -9.14
N SER A 48 -7.05 -2.78 -8.81
CA SER A 48 -7.05 -4.19 -9.16
C SER A 48 -7.18 -5.04 -7.88
N ARG A 49 -6.40 -6.09 -7.78
CA ARG A 49 -6.42 -6.97 -6.63
C ARG A 49 -4.99 -7.39 -6.30
N TYR A 50 -4.83 -8.05 -5.18
CA TYR A 50 -3.51 -8.43 -4.68
C TYR A 50 -3.33 -9.95 -4.74
N THR A 51 -2.09 -10.39 -4.99
CA THR A 51 -1.77 -11.81 -4.89
C THR A 51 -1.87 -12.26 -3.44
N THR A 52 -2.06 -13.54 -3.23
CA THR A 52 -2.05 -14.11 -1.88
C THR A 52 -0.73 -13.82 -1.18
N ALA A 53 0.37 -13.93 -1.94
CA ALA A 53 1.69 -13.65 -1.37
C ALA A 53 1.81 -12.21 -0.90
N ALA A 54 1.28 -11.26 -1.67
CA ALA A 54 1.31 -9.85 -1.28
C ALA A 54 0.50 -9.63 0.00
N GLN A 55 -0.66 -10.26 0.09
CA GLN A 55 -1.50 -10.15 1.29
C GLN A 55 -0.79 -10.70 2.51
N THR A 56 -0.13 -11.85 2.37
CA THR A 56 0.60 -12.46 3.46
C THR A 56 1.77 -11.59 3.90
N LEU A 57 2.53 -11.08 2.94
CA LEU A 57 3.67 -10.22 3.25
C LEU A 57 3.21 -8.95 3.95
N ALA A 58 2.17 -8.30 3.42
CA ALA A 58 1.66 -7.05 3.99
C ALA A 58 1.22 -7.27 5.43
N SER A 59 0.55 -8.37 5.69
CA SER A 59 0.11 -8.70 7.04
C SER A 59 1.30 -8.86 7.99
N LYS A 60 2.37 -9.46 7.51
CA LYS A 60 3.54 -9.71 8.36
C LYS A 60 4.32 -8.45 8.68
N ILE A 61 4.41 -7.53 7.74
CA ILE A 61 5.23 -6.34 7.94
C ILE A 61 4.40 -5.08 8.22
N GLY A 62 3.09 -5.22 8.33
CA GLY A 62 2.25 -4.11 8.76
C GLY A 62 1.91 -3.12 7.67
N VAL A 63 1.87 -3.55 6.43
CA VAL A 63 1.46 -2.70 5.32
C VAL A 63 -0.03 -2.88 5.07
N GLU A 64 -0.73 -1.78 4.90
CA GLU A 64 -2.16 -1.79 4.63
C GLU A 64 -2.39 -1.93 3.13
N LEU A 65 -3.33 -2.77 2.72
CA LEU A 65 -3.70 -2.93 1.32
C LEU A 65 -5.14 -2.51 1.13
N ALA A 66 -5.38 -1.64 0.16
CA ALA A 66 -6.72 -1.13 -0.12
C ALA A 66 -7.00 -1.20 -1.61
N THR A 67 -8.27 -1.22 -1.96
CA THR A 67 -8.68 -1.11 -3.36
C THR A 67 -9.50 0.16 -3.51
N SER A 68 -9.25 0.86 -4.61
CA SER A 68 -10.02 2.06 -4.88
C SER A 68 -11.29 1.58 -5.54
N GLY A 69 -12.22 1.93 -5.12
CA GLY A 69 -13.16 1.43 -5.63
C GLY A 69 -14.15 1.61 -6.41
N GLU A 70 -14.51 1.36 -7.12
CA GLU A 70 -15.31 1.49 -7.75
C GLU A 70 -16.08 0.49 -7.75
N SER A 71 -16.35 0.09 -7.32
CA SER A 71 -16.96 -0.74 -7.30
C SER A 71 -17.98 -0.91 -7.74
N SER A 72 -18.41 -0.64 -8.04
CA SER A 72 -19.31 -0.74 -8.48
C SER A 72 -20.07 -1.40 -8.42
N SER A 73 -20.13 -1.53 -8.17
CA SER A 73 -20.90 -2.06 -8.15
C SER A 73 -21.40 -2.34 -8.19
#